data_1f83fa7ae92ed65030376be26ff59855
#
_entry.id   1f83fa7ae92ed65030376be26ff59855
#
_cell.length_a   1.000
_cell.length_b   1.000
_cell.length_c   1.000
_cell.angle_alpha   90.00
_cell.angle_beta   90.00
_cell.angle_gamma   90.00
#
_symmetry.space_group_name_H-M   'P 1'
#
loop_
_entity.id
_entity.type
_entity.pdbx_description
1 polymer ?
#
loop_
_entity_poly.entity_id
_entity_poly.type
_entity_poly.pdbx_seq_one_letter_code
_entity_poly.pdbx_strand_id
1 'polypeptide(L)'
;IKPNLHNNIHEIFDLLNKYNGIDITDLENTIAKDNVFNISSKSYKWFPNQYGKISLSLKDLIKDKFSIWLISAQPSRAVSLLEEHECISKFIPNNNDLNGIKSIIEDNIPVAIKNNNECEIEGFYLPAWKIALITDKEFFGQHNISSTGYVRRRKQSQSKKIDPNKMKPGDYVV
;
A
#
# COMPACT_ATOMS: atom_id res chain seq x y z
N ILE A 1 38.08 -21.40 24.35
CA ILE A 1 36.74 -22.05 24.41
C ILE A 1 35.79 -21.10 23.74
N LYS A 2 35.35 -21.39 22.50
CA LYS A 2 34.31 -20.64 21.85
C LYS A 2 32.99 -20.97 22.56
N PRO A 3 32.20 -19.99 23.00
CA PRO A 3 30.88 -20.28 23.55
C PRO A 3 30.04 -20.98 22.50
N ASN A 4 29.39 -22.08 22.86
CA ASN A 4 28.40 -22.73 22.01
C ASN A 4 27.29 -21.70 21.71
N LEU A 5 27.28 -21.18 20.49
CA LEU A 5 26.28 -20.20 20.01
C LEU A 5 24.93 -20.86 19.63
N HIS A 6 24.82 -22.18 19.82
CA HIS A 6 23.60 -22.93 19.53
C HIS A 6 22.90 -23.31 20.84
N ASN A 7 21.86 -22.57 21.17
CA ASN A 7 20.94 -23.00 22.22
C ASN A 7 20.20 -24.25 21.72
N ASN A 8 20.02 -25.21 22.62
CA ASN A 8 19.20 -26.37 22.32
C ASN A 8 17.76 -25.92 22.09
N ILE A 9 17.10 -26.51 21.10
CA ILE A 9 15.72 -26.12 20.72
C ILE A 9 14.75 -26.20 21.91
N HIS A 10 14.98 -27.14 22.83
CA HIS A 10 14.22 -27.27 24.08
C HIS A 10 14.40 -26.06 25.01
N GLU A 11 15.63 -25.55 25.13
CA GLU A 11 15.90 -24.33 25.93
C GLU A 11 15.22 -23.11 25.37
N ILE A 12 15.12 -23.01 24.03
CA ILE A 12 14.39 -21.92 23.35
C ILE A 12 12.90 -22.01 23.65
N PHE A 13 12.29 -23.20 23.56
CA PHE A 13 10.89 -23.41 23.90
C PHE A 13 10.62 -23.13 25.39
N ASP A 14 11.51 -23.53 26.29
CA ASP A 14 11.36 -23.24 27.72
C ASP A 14 11.47 -21.73 28.02
N LEU A 15 12.31 -21.02 27.29
CA LEU A 15 12.39 -19.57 27.36
C LEU A 15 11.13 -18.89 26.81
N LEU A 16 10.63 -19.33 25.65
CA LEU A 16 9.41 -18.79 25.04
C LEU A 16 8.18 -19.00 25.93
N ASN A 17 8.08 -20.15 26.61
CA ASN A 17 6.99 -20.46 27.53
C ASN A 17 6.99 -19.61 28.80
N LYS A 18 8.11 -18.94 29.13
CA LYS A 18 8.18 -18.01 30.27
C LYS A 18 7.59 -16.63 29.96
N TYR A 19 7.40 -16.30 28.68
CA TYR A 19 6.85 -15.03 28.24
C TYR A 19 5.43 -15.22 27.71
N ASN A 20 4.58 -14.21 27.94
CA ASN A 20 3.26 -14.16 27.29
C ASN A 20 3.51 -13.83 25.81
N GLY A 21 3.26 -14.79 24.95
CA GLY A 21 3.42 -14.66 23.50
C GLY A 21 2.09 -14.81 22.77
N ILE A 22 2.09 -14.38 21.51
CA ILE A 22 1.00 -14.61 20.57
C ILE A 22 1.57 -15.47 19.44
N ASP A 23 1.01 -16.65 19.23
CA ASP A 23 1.35 -17.51 18.11
C ASP A 23 0.48 -17.14 16.91
N ILE A 24 1.10 -16.78 15.79
CA ILE A 24 0.40 -16.48 14.53
C ILE A 24 0.66 -17.67 13.59
N THR A 25 -0.40 -18.30 13.11
CA THR A 25 -0.31 -19.44 12.19
C THR A 25 -1.34 -19.36 11.09
N ASP A 26 -0.97 -19.76 9.89
CA ASP A 26 -1.86 -19.90 8.74
C ASP A 26 -2.55 -21.27 8.71
N LEU A 27 -2.10 -22.20 9.56
CA LEU A 27 -2.67 -23.54 9.64
C LEU A 27 -3.87 -23.54 10.57
N GLU A 28 -4.99 -24.08 10.10
CA GLU A 28 -6.08 -24.49 10.97
C GLU A 28 -5.59 -25.63 11.86
N ASN A 29 -4.99 -25.27 12.98
CA ASN A 29 -4.61 -26.25 13.97
C ASN A 29 -5.90 -26.78 14.62
N THR A 30 -6.14 -28.07 14.42
CA THR A 30 -7.21 -28.84 15.07
C THR A 30 -7.05 -28.96 16.60
N ILE A 31 -6.10 -28.25 17.16
CA ILE A 31 -5.91 -28.21 18.61
C ILE A 31 -6.89 -27.15 19.16
N ALA A 32 -8.00 -27.62 19.71
CA ALA A 32 -8.91 -26.80 20.49
C ALA A 32 -8.15 -26.25 21.70
N LYS A 33 -7.61 -25.05 21.54
CA LYS A 33 -7.09 -24.25 22.64
C LYS A 33 -8.11 -23.13 22.92
N ASP A 34 -8.43 -22.95 24.18
CA ASP A 34 -9.46 -22.00 24.65
C ASP A 34 -9.18 -20.52 24.31
N ASN A 35 -8.05 -20.22 23.62
CA ASN A 35 -7.60 -18.87 23.30
C ASN A 35 -7.19 -18.71 21.84
N VAL A 36 -7.93 -19.32 20.90
CA VAL A 36 -7.66 -19.18 19.47
C VAL A 36 -8.60 -18.12 18.87
N PHE A 37 -8.04 -17.08 18.29
CA PHE A 37 -8.79 -16.05 17.55
C PHE A 37 -8.60 -16.27 16.05
N ASN A 38 -9.67 -16.59 15.36
CA ASN A 38 -9.65 -16.68 13.91
C ASN A 38 -9.96 -15.29 13.32
N ILE A 39 -8.98 -14.68 12.67
CA ILE A 39 -9.09 -13.37 12.03
C ILE A 39 -9.87 -13.45 10.72
N SER A 40 -9.95 -14.64 10.09
CA SER A 40 -10.68 -14.89 8.83
C SER A 40 -10.30 -13.91 7.71
N SER A 41 -9.00 -13.67 7.56
CA SER A 41 -8.49 -12.89 6.44
C SER A 41 -8.80 -13.59 5.12
N LYS A 42 -9.22 -12.83 4.12
CA LYS A 42 -9.52 -13.32 2.78
C LYS A 42 -8.80 -12.48 1.74
N SER A 43 -8.49 -13.09 0.61
CA SER A 43 -8.06 -12.35 -0.57
C SER A 43 -9.29 -11.73 -1.25
N TYR A 44 -9.15 -10.48 -1.71
CA TYR A 44 -10.16 -9.83 -2.53
C TYR A 44 -9.70 -9.84 -3.98
N LYS A 45 -10.62 -10.08 -4.92
CA LYS A 45 -10.28 -10.12 -6.34
C LYS A 45 -10.17 -8.69 -6.87
N TRP A 46 -8.96 -8.18 -6.92
CA TRP A 46 -8.64 -6.89 -7.54
C TRP A 46 -8.36 -7.04 -9.04
N PHE A 47 -8.46 -5.94 -9.75
CA PHE A 47 -8.14 -5.85 -11.18
C PHE A 47 -7.05 -4.80 -11.39
N PRO A 48 -5.76 -5.15 -11.18
CA PRO A 48 -4.67 -4.19 -11.26
C PRO A 48 -4.66 -3.42 -12.58
N ASN A 49 -4.32 -2.13 -12.51
CA ASN A 49 -4.33 -1.19 -13.65
C ASN A 49 -5.69 -0.93 -14.31
N GLN A 50 -6.77 -1.51 -13.82
CA GLN A 50 -8.12 -1.26 -14.32
C GLN A 50 -8.87 -0.36 -13.32
N TYR A 51 -8.47 0.91 -13.24
CA TYR A 51 -8.89 1.84 -12.18
C TYR A 51 -10.41 2.04 -12.11
N GLY A 52 -11.11 2.00 -13.24
CA GLY A 52 -12.57 2.02 -13.25
C GLY A 52 -13.20 0.83 -12.52
N LYS A 53 -12.66 -0.39 -12.71
CA LYS A 53 -13.13 -1.58 -11.99
C LYS A 53 -12.76 -1.56 -10.52
N ILE A 54 -11.55 -1.07 -10.22
CA ILE A 54 -11.11 -0.89 -8.83
C ILE A 54 -12.06 0.08 -8.13
N SER A 55 -12.36 1.22 -8.73
CA SER A 55 -13.27 2.21 -8.16
C SER A 55 -14.70 1.65 -7.94
N LEU A 56 -15.20 0.83 -8.85
CA LEU A 56 -16.49 0.15 -8.65
C LEU A 56 -16.43 -0.80 -7.45
N SER A 57 -15.37 -1.62 -7.35
CA SER A 57 -15.16 -2.51 -6.20
C SER A 57 -15.05 -1.75 -4.88
N LEU A 58 -14.34 -0.60 -4.90
CA LEU A 58 -14.25 0.29 -3.73
C LEU A 58 -15.61 0.88 -3.35
N LYS A 59 -16.39 1.35 -4.33
CA LYS A 59 -17.74 1.87 -4.09
C LYS A 59 -18.66 0.81 -3.47
N ASP A 60 -18.53 -0.45 -3.85
CA ASP A 60 -19.30 -1.55 -3.26
C ASP A 60 -18.86 -1.81 -1.80
N LEU A 61 -17.55 -1.82 -1.54
CA LEU A 61 -17.04 -1.94 -0.17
C LEU A 61 -17.46 -0.75 0.72
N ILE A 62 -17.50 0.47 0.17
CA ILE A 62 -17.99 1.66 0.87
C ILE A 62 -19.46 1.52 1.25
N LYS A 63 -20.32 1.04 0.33
CA LYS A 63 -21.73 0.74 0.62
C LYS A 63 -21.87 -0.25 1.77
N ASP A 64 -20.97 -1.24 1.82
CA ASP A 64 -20.93 -2.25 2.87
C ASP A 64 -20.25 -1.74 4.16
N LYS A 65 -19.94 -0.44 4.25
CA LYS A 65 -19.35 0.24 5.41
C LYS A 65 -17.95 -0.28 5.79
N PHE A 66 -17.13 -0.60 4.80
CA PHE A 66 -15.73 -0.93 5.02
C PHE A 66 -14.88 0.31 5.24
N SER A 67 -13.93 0.22 6.17
CA SER A 67 -12.81 1.14 6.28
C SER A 67 -11.73 0.72 5.31
N ILE A 68 -11.42 1.56 4.33
CA ILE A 68 -10.53 1.22 3.23
C ILE A 68 -9.25 2.02 3.35
N TRP A 69 -8.13 1.30 3.32
CA TRP A 69 -6.79 1.86 3.34
C TRP A 69 -6.04 1.47 2.09
N LEU A 70 -5.42 2.44 1.43
CA LEU A 70 -4.52 2.22 0.31
C LEU A 70 -3.11 2.66 0.72
N ILE A 71 -2.16 1.73 0.69
CA ILE A 71 -0.75 1.99 0.94
C ILE A 71 -0.03 2.00 -0.40
N SER A 72 0.54 3.15 -0.77
CA SER A 72 1.16 3.34 -2.07
C SER A 72 2.46 4.11 -2.00
N ALA A 73 3.43 3.73 -2.83
CA ALA A 73 4.65 4.51 -3.06
C ALA A 73 4.38 5.79 -3.89
N GLN A 74 3.22 5.85 -4.56
CA GLN A 74 2.80 6.99 -5.37
C GLN A 74 1.41 7.52 -4.93
N PRO A 75 1.26 7.99 -3.69
CA PRO A 75 -0.04 8.31 -3.12
C PRO A 75 -0.78 9.41 -3.89
N SER A 76 -0.09 10.45 -4.35
CA SER A 76 -0.70 11.53 -5.12
C SER A 76 -1.27 11.05 -6.46
N ARG A 77 -0.58 10.09 -7.11
CA ARG A 77 -1.08 9.48 -8.34
C ARG A 77 -2.31 8.62 -8.07
N ALA A 78 -2.29 7.87 -6.97
CA ALA A 78 -3.44 7.06 -6.58
C ALA A 78 -4.68 7.92 -6.29
N VAL A 79 -4.52 9.06 -5.60
CA VAL A 79 -5.60 10.03 -5.39
C VAL A 79 -6.17 10.49 -6.73
N SER A 80 -5.34 10.99 -7.65
CA SER A 80 -5.81 11.50 -8.94
C SER A 80 -6.57 10.45 -9.75
N LEU A 81 -6.08 9.19 -9.76
CA LEU A 81 -6.74 8.10 -10.47
C LEU A 81 -8.08 7.70 -9.85
N LEU A 82 -8.20 7.78 -8.52
CA LEU A 82 -9.47 7.53 -7.85
C LEU A 82 -10.47 8.67 -8.07
N GLU A 83 -10.00 9.91 -8.07
CA GLU A 83 -10.82 11.10 -8.37
C GLU A 83 -11.36 11.09 -9.80
N GLU A 84 -10.56 10.68 -10.81
CA GLU A 84 -11.00 10.50 -12.19
C GLU A 84 -12.20 9.53 -12.30
N HIS A 85 -12.33 8.61 -11.37
CA HIS A 85 -13.41 7.64 -11.31
C HIS A 85 -14.44 7.94 -10.21
N GLU A 86 -14.51 9.18 -9.74
CA GLU A 86 -15.46 9.63 -8.73
C GLU A 86 -15.39 8.84 -7.42
N CYS A 87 -14.20 8.39 -7.02
CA CYS A 87 -13.98 7.73 -5.75
C CYS A 87 -13.24 8.68 -4.80
N ILE A 88 -13.95 9.19 -3.80
CA ILE A 88 -13.39 10.16 -2.84
C ILE A 88 -12.33 9.49 -2.00
N SER A 89 -11.13 10.07 -2.00
CA SER A 89 -10.00 9.60 -1.21
C SER A 89 -9.19 10.75 -0.64
N LYS A 90 -8.45 10.49 0.44
CA LYS A 90 -7.57 11.49 1.06
C LYS A 90 -6.21 10.92 1.38
N PHE A 91 -5.16 11.62 0.97
CA PHE A 91 -3.80 11.29 1.31
C PHE A 91 -3.42 11.83 2.69
N ILE A 92 -2.84 10.98 3.52
CA ILE A 92 -2.29 11.32 4.85
C ILE A 92 -0.77 11.20 4.77
N PRO A 93 -0.04 12.31 4.70
CA PRO A 93 1.40 12.29 4.47
C PRO A 93 2.21 11.78 5.67
N ASN A 94 1.72 11.98 6.88
CA ASN A 94 2.43 11.62 8.10
C ASN A 94 1.79 10.40 8.77
N ASN A 95 2.60 9.40 9.13
CA ASN A 95 2.11 8.20 9.82
C ASN A 95 1.58 8.48 11.22
N ASN A 96 2.06 9.54 11.87
CA ASN A 96 1.63 9.96 13.21
C ASN A 96 0.64 11.13 13.18
N ASP A 97 0.09 11.45 12.01
CA ASP A 97 -0.86 12.55 11.87
C ASP A 97 -2.26 12.14 12.37
N LEU A 98 -2.45 12.27 13.67
CA LEU A 98 -3.74 12.04 14.31
C LEU A 98 -4.81 13.03 13.81
N ASN A 99 -4.42 14.24 13.43
CA ASN A 99 -5.38 15.24 12.91
C ASN A 99 -5.85 14.84 11.50
N GLY A 100 -4.96 14.34 10.66
CA GLY A 100 -5.33 13.79 9.35
C GLY A 100 -6.27 12.60 9.46
N ILE A 101 -6.06 11.72 10.43
CA ILE A 101 -6.95 10.59 10.70
C ILE A 101 -8.31 11.07 11.22
N LYS A 102 -8.33 12.02 12.15
CA LYS A 102 -9.58 12.61 12.65
C LYS A 102 -10.39 13.26 11.52
N SER A 103 -9.73 14.02 10.64
CA SER A 103 -10.40 14.66 9.51
C SER A 103 -11.02 13.64 8.53
N ILE A 104 -10.44 12.46 8.37
CA ILE A 104 -11.06 11.38 7.58
C ILE A 104 -12.37 10.92 8.19
N ILE A 105 -12.39 10.79 9.52
CA ILE A 105 -13.59 10.37 10.25
C ILE A 105 -14.66 11.49 10.21
N GLU A 106 -14.25 12.72 10.48
CA GLU A 106 -15.14 13.90 10.51
C GLU A 106 -15.71 14.22 9.13
N ASP A 107 -14.88 14.20 8.10
CA ASP A 107 -15.26 14.47 6.71
C ASP A 107 -15.91 13.24 6.03
N ASN A 108 -16.02 12.11 6.75
CA ASN A 108 -16.57 10.86 6.26
C ASN A 108 -15.93 10.37 4.95
N ILE A 109 -14.60 10.50 4.85
CA ILE A 109 -13.84 10.12 3.66
C ILE A 109 -13.69 8.60 3.62
N PRO A 110 -14.17 7.94 2.56
CA PRO A 110 -14.27 6.49 2.55
C PRO A 110 -12.93 5.77 2.31
N VAL A 111 -11.97 6.41 1.64
CA VAL A 111 -10.68 5.80 1.30
C VAL A 111 -9.54 6.65 1.83
N ALA A 112 -8.77 6.09 2.76
CA ALA A 112 -7.55 6.70 3.28
C ALA A 112 -6.33 6.20 2.50
N ILE A 113 -5.48 7.12 2.03
CA ILE A 113 -4.25 6.78 1.32
C ILE A 113 -3.05 7.14 2.19
N LYS A 114 -2.11 6.21 2.32
CA LYS A 114 -0.84 6.40 3.03
C LYS A 114 0.36 6.11 2.14
N ASN A 115 1.48 6.73 2.48
CA ASN A 115 2.74 6.44 1.81
C ASN A 115 3.27 5.06 2.24
N ASN A 116 3.75 4.28 1.27
CA ASN A 116 4.48 3.05 1.53
C ASN A 116 5.96 3.38 1.76
N ASN A 117 6.38 3.29 3.02
CA ASN A 117 7.78 3.45 3.40
C ASN A 117 8.43 2.06 3.51
N GLU A 118 8.67 1.37 2.41
CA GLU A 118 9.51 0.17 2.33
C GLU A 118 8.92 -1.16 2.86
N CYS A 119 7.62 -1.26 3.10
CA CYS A 119 7.02 -2.53 3.51
C CYS A 119 6.50 -3.32 2.29
N GLU A 120 7.02 -4.52 2.09
CA GLU A 120 6.45 -5.52 1.17
C GLU A 120 5.22 -6.16 1.82
N ILE A 121 4.13 -5.42 1.89
CA ILE A 121 2.87 -5.93 2.44
C ILE A 121 1.95 -6.24 1.28
N GLU A 122 1.26 -7.37 1.36
CA GLU A 122 0.15 -7.69 0.47
C GLU A 122 -1.17 -7.14 1.03
N GLY A 123 -2.06 -6.75 0.12
CA GLY A 123 -3.40 -6.33 0.50
C GLY A 123 -4.20 -7.47 1.13
N PHE A 124 -5.09 -7.14 2.04
CA PHE A 124 -5.96 -8.10 2.69
C PHE A 124 -7.38 -7.54 2.89
N TYR A 125 -8.30 -8.44 3.13
CA TYR A 125 -9.70 -8.14 3.31
C TYR A 125 -10.22 -8.89 4.56
N LEU A 126 -10.74 -8.15 5.53
CA LEU A 126 -11.26 -8.65 6.79
C LEU A 126 -12.77 -8.37 6.89
N PRO A 127 -13.62 -9.29 6.42
CA PRO A 127 -15.07 -9.07 6.37
C PRO A 127 -15.70 -8.86 7.74
N ALA A 128 -15.24 -9.62 8.73
CA ALA A 128 -15.78 -9.55 10.09
C ALA A 128 -15.55 -8.18 10.74
N TRP A 129 -14.46 -7.51 10.39
CA TRP A 129 -14.06 -6.23 10.98
C TRP A 129 -14.33 -5.05 10.04
N LYS A 130 -14.83 -5.33 8.84
CA LYS A 130 -15.10 -4.31 7.83
C LYS A 130 -13.85 -3.48 7.48
N ILE A 131 -12.72 -4.14 7.33
CA ILE A 131 -11.43 -3.52 6.99
C ILE A 131 -10.95 -4.09 5.66
N ALA A 132 -10.48 -3.23 4.76
CA ALA A 132 -9.79 -3.59 3.54
C ALA A 132 -8.50 -2.80 3.42
N LEU A 133 -7.38 -3.50 3.19
CA LEU A 133 -6.09 -2.93 2.87
C LEU A 133 -5.73 -3.27 1.44
N ILE A 134 -5.33 -2.26 0.69
CA ILE A 134 -4.91 -2.35 -0.71
C ILE A 134 -3.49 -1.83 -0.79
N THR A 135 -2.66 -2.46 -1.60
CA THR A 135 -1.30 -2.01 -1.86
C THR A 135 -1.06 -1.72 -3.33
N ASP A 136 0.14 -1.27 -3.68
CA ASP A 136 0.52 -1.03 -5.07
C ASP A 136 0.42 -2.28 -5.93
N LYS A 137 0.56 -3.48 -5.34
CA LYS A 137 0.37 -4.75 -6.05
C LYS A 137 -1.05 -4.89 -6.60
N GLU A 138 -2.04 -4.63 -5.77
CA GLU A 138 -3.44 -4.75 -6.14
C GLU A 138 -3.90 -3.56 -6.99
N PHE A 139 -3.32 -2.38 -6.77
CA PHE A 139 -3.73 -1.15 -7.44
C PHE A 139 -3.01 -0.96 -8.78
N PHE A 140 -1.67 -1.05 -8.81
CA PHE A 140 -0.85 -0.85 -10.00
C PHE A 140 -0.32 -2.15 -10.62
N GLY A 141 -0.56 -3.31 -10.01
CA GLY A 141 -0.05 -4.59 -10.51
C GLY A 141 1.43 -4.81 -10.32
N GLN A 142 2.09 -4.02 -9.51
CA GLN A 142 3.54 -4.11 -9.29
C GLN A 142 3.85 -4.12 -7.81
N HIS A 143 4.67 -5.10 -7.38
CA HIS A 143 5.42 -4.98 -6.14
C HIS A 143 6.54 -3.96 -6.37
N ASN A 144 6.78 -3.08 -5.41
CA ASN A 144 7.91 -2.15 -5.44
C ASN A 144 7.99 -1.24 -6.65
N ILE A 145 7.03 -0.34 -6.78
CA ILE A 145 7.31 0.90 -7.48
C ILE A 145 8.30 1.64 -6.57
N SER A 146 9.60 1.34 -6.73
CA SER A 146 10.62 2.03 -5.95
C SER A 146 10.45 3.53 -6.17
N SER A 147 10.24 4.27 -5.08
CA SER A 147 10.23 5.74 -5.08
C SER A 147 11.57 6.33 -5.57
N THR A 148 12.59 5.49 -5.70
CA THR A 148 13.91 5.81 -6.24
C THR A 148 13.94 5.98 -7.76
N GLY A 149 12.85 5.76 -8.47
CA GLY A 149 12.64 6.34 -9.77
C GLY A 149 12.46 7.85 -9.66
N TYR A 150 13.43 8.54 -9.09
CA TYR A 150 13.63 9.93 -9.39
C TYR A 150 13.71 9.98 -10.92
N VAL A 151 12.56 10.22 -11.55
CA VAL A 151 12.57 10.69 -12.93
C VAL A 151 13.43 11.95 -12.82
N ARG A 152 14.72 11.77 -13.09
CA ARG A 152 15.57 12.91 -13.39
C ARG A 152 14.74 13.65 -14.38
N ARG A 153 14.07 14.72 -13.93
CA ARG A 153 13.54 15.71 -14.87
C ARG A 153 14.74 15.92 -15.78
N ARG A 154 14.69 15.30 -16.97
CA ARG A 154 15.58 15.73 -18.02
C ARG A 154 15.46 17.23 -17.88
N LYS A 155 16.53 17.88 -17.41
CA LYS A 155 16.65 19.31 -17.57
C LYS A 155 16.29 19.44 -19.04
N GLN A 156 15.07 19.94 -19.29
CA GLN A 156 14.78 20.41 -20.63
C GLN A 156 15.98 21.29 -20.88
N SER A 157 16.91 20.74 -21.64
CA SER A 157 17.99 21.55 -22.18
C SER A 157 17.18 22.69 -22.73
N GLN A 158 17.33 23.87 -22.12
CA GLN A 158 16.73 25.06 -22.65
C GLN A 158 17.05 24.95 -24.13
N SER A 159 16.04 24.57 -24.91
CA SER A 159 16.17 24.57 -26.34
C SER A 159 16.60 25.99 -26.59
N LYS A 160 17.88 26.18 -26.89
CA LYS A 160 18.38 27.45 -27.38
C LYS A 160 17.37 27.77 -28.45
N LYS A 161 16.55 28.80 -28.23
CA LYS A 161 15.62 29.26 -29.27
C LYS A 161 16.48 29.44 -30.50
N ILE A 162 16.42 28.48 -31.39
CA ILE A 162 17.15 28.54 -32.65
C ILE A 162 16.45 29.65 -33.38
N ASP A 163 17.15 30.75 -33.56
CA ASP A 163 16.67 31.87 -34.35
C ASP A 163 16.49 31.37 -35.78
N PRO A 164 15.25 31.32 -36.30
CA PRO A 164 15.01 30.82 -37.66
C PRO A 164 15.85 31.51 -38.73
N ASN A 165 16.25 32.77 -38.51
CA ASN A 165 17.05 33.55 -39.42
C ASN A 165 18.52 33.15 -39.46
N LYS A 166 18.97 32.25 -38.58
CA LYS A 166 20.35 31.72 -38.54
C LYS A 166 20.47 30.33 -39.11
N MET A 167 19.39 29.74 -39.61
CA MET A 167 19.43 28.44 -40.29
C MET A 167 20.06 28.54 -41.66
N LYS A 168 20.92 27.58 -41.96
CA LYS A 168 21.56 27.44 -43.28
C LYS A 168 20.95 26.26 -44.03
N PRO A 169 20.97 26.28 -45.37
CA PRO A 169 20.57 25.11 -46.15
C PRO A 169 21.46 23.91 -45.76
N GLY A 170 20.82 22.82 -45.29
CA GLY A 170 21.50 21.61 -44.78
C GLY A 170 21.36 21.41 -43.27
N ASP A 171 20.80 22.35 -42.49
CA ASP A 171 20.54 22.15 -41.07
C ASP A 171 19.33 21.23 -40.85
N TYR A 172 19.47 20.27 -39.92
CA TYR A 172 18.37 19.39 -39.54
C TYR A 172 17.43 20.09 -38.55
N VAL A 173 16.16 20.08 -38.87
CA VAL A 173 15.08 20.52 -37.96
C VAL A 173 14.42 19.28 -37.40
N VAL A 174 14.40 19.17 -36.07
CA VAL A 174 13.70 18.11 -35.32
C VAL A 174 12.58 18.71 -34.52
#